data_afac92356c283bf668dd5e9b66452151
#
_entry.id   afac92356c283bf668dd5e9b66452151
#
_cell.length_a   1.000
_cell.length_b   1.000
_cell.length_c   1.000
_cell.angle_alpha   90.00
_cell.angle_beta   90.00
_cell.angle_gamma   90.00
#
_symmetry.space_group_name_H-M   'P 1'
#
loop_
_entity.id
_entity.type
_entity.pdbx_description
1 polymer ?
#
loop_
_entity_poly.entity_id
_entity_poly.type
_entity_poly.pdbx_seq_one_letter_code
_entity_poly.pdbx_strand_id
1 'polypeptide(L)'
;MIKALIFDFDGVILESADIKTAAYRKLFEEEYPDKVEEFIKYHTVNSGISRYVKIQYFYEKILGIKITGKKKKELINKFSQIVFEKILRASFVKGMPEFLEENYKKFPLFVVTGTPDEEINSIIKKRKLNFYFKETLGSPKEKKDIIFDILSRYKWNPREVVFFGDAESDLRAAEETGAIFVVRINDDSKDLENCKYKIKDFLGFKIKDLSIRGDKT
;
A
#
# COMPACT_ATOMS: atom_id res chain seq x y z
N MET A 1 -10.54 -14.26 -17.41
CA MET A 1 -11.55 -13.92 -16.37
C MET A 1 -10.81 -13.60 -15.09
N ILE A 2 -11.19 -12.54 -14.34
CA ILE A 2 -10.55 -12.19 -13.08
C ILE A 2 -10.79 -13.28 -12.04
N LYS A 3 -9.74 -13.62 -11.29
CA LYS A 3 -9.73 -14.67 -10.27
C LYS A 3 -9.45 -14.16 -8.86
N ALA A 4 -8.77 -13.00 -8.72
CA ALA A 4 -8.42 -12.44 -7.43
C ALA A 4 -8.28 -10.93 -7.47
N LEU A 5 -8.46 -10.29 -6.30
CA LEU A 5 -8.24 -8.87 -6.10
C LEU A 5 -7.19 -8.68 -4.99
N ILE A 6 -6.19 -7.85 -5.27
CA ILE A 6 -5.14 -7.45 -4.34
C ILE A 6 -5.30 -5.95 -4.09
N PHE A 7 -5.10 -5.52 -2.85
CA PHE A 7 -5.22 -4.12 -2.44
C PHE A 7 -3.94 -3.70 -1.70
N ASP A 8 -3.39 -2.53 -2.05
CA ASP A 8 -2.62 -1.82 -1.02
C ASP A 8 -3.57 -1.38 0.10
N PHE A 9 -3.02 -0.98 1.21
CA PHE A 9 -3.81 -0.64 2.39
C PHE A 9 -3.99 0.88 2.55
N ASP A 10 -2.87 1.59 2.65
CA ASP A 10 -2.87 3.03 2.89
C ASP A 10 -3.15 3.80 1.60
N GLY A 11 -4.16 4.67 1.63
CA GLY A 11 -4.59 5.39 0.43
C GLY A 11 -5.47 4.56 -0.53
N VAL A 12 -5.71 3.28 -0.25
CA VAL A 12 -6.59 2.40 -1.05
C VAL A 12 -7.76 1.87 -0.23
N ILE A 13 -7.48 1.24 0.92
CA ILE A 13 -8.55 0.76 1.83
C ILE A 13 -8.92 1.87 2.82
N LEU A 14 -7.91 2.55 3.38
CA LEU A 14 -8.09 3.65 4.33
C LEU A 14 -7.46 4.94 3.82
N GLU A 15 -8.04 6.08 4.18
CA GLU A 15 -7.47 7.41 4.02
C GLU A 15 -6.38 7.63 5.09
N SER A 16 -5.24 6.97 4.94
CA SER A 16 -4.16 6.95 5.94
C SER A 16 -2.80 7.40 5.42
N ALA A 17 -2.66 7.78 4.15
CA ALA A 17 -1.41 8.26 3.57
C ALA A 17 -0.87 9.50 4.31
N ASP A 18 -1.71 10.51 4.53
CA ASP A 18 -1.36 11.74 5.27
C ASP A 18 -0.95 11.49 6.70
N ILE A 19 -1.54 10.47 7.35
CA ILE A 19 -1.18 10.06 8.71
C ILE A 19 0.29 9.64 8.78
N LYS A 20 0.76 8.92 7.78
CA LYS A 20 2.15 8.47 7.69
C LYS A 20 3.10 9.62 7.40
N THR A 21 2.72 10.52 6.50
CA THR A 21 3.50 11.72 6.18
C THR A 21 3.68 12.59 7.43
N ALA A 22 2.61 12.88 8.15
CA ALA A 22 2.66 13.63 9.42
C ALA A 22 3.49 12.91 10.50
N ALA A 23 3.45 11.58 10.53
CA ALA A 23 4.24 10.80 11.49
C ALA A 23 5.73 10.84 11.20
N TYR A 24 6.15 10.80 9.93
CA TYR A 24 7.55 10.98 9.56
C TYR A 24 8.05 12.38 9.89
N ARG A 25 7.25 13.41 9.63
CA ARG A 25 7.58 14.78 10.03
C ARG A 25 7.85 14.82 11.54
N LYS A 26 6.91 14.37 12.35
CA LYS A 26 7.05 14.32 13.81
C LYS A 26 8.23 13.47 14.29
N LEU A 27 8.61 12.44 13.53
CA LEU A 27 9.73 11.56 13.91
C LEU A 27 11.08 12.26 13.81
N PHE A 28 11.24 13.19 12.85
CA PHE A 28 12.52 13.78 12.50
C PHE A 28 12.64 15.29 12.73
N GLU A 29 11.51 16.05 12.84
CA GLU A 29 11.53 17.51 12.90
C GLU A 29 12.26 18.08 14.12
N GLU A 30 12.22 17.38 15.25
CA GLU A 30 12.85 17.83 16.49
C GLU A 30 14.39 17.71 16.40
N GLU A 31 14.91 16.62 15.83
CA GLU A 31 16.36 16.31 15.78
C GLU A 31 17.00 16.85 14.49
N TYR A 32 16.23 16.94 13.38
CA TYR A 32 16.74 17.29 12.04
C TYR A 32 15.81 18.27 11.29
N PRO A 33 15.48 19.45 11.84
CA PRO A 33 14.49 20.36 11.25
C PRO A 33 14.83 20.76 9.80
N ASP A 34 16.14 21.00 9.49
CA ASP A 34 16.60 21.42 8.17
C ASP A 34 16.57 20.29 7.11
N LYS A 35 16.36 19.03 7.54
CA LYS A 35 16.39 17.85 6.67
C LYS A 35 15.01 17.19 6.46
N VAL A 36 14.04 17.59 7.27
CA VAL A 36 12.69 17.00 7.22
C VAL A 36 12.02 17.19 5.87
N GLU A 37 12.06 18.39 5.31
CA GLU A 37 11.38 18.67 4.03
C GLU A 37 11.98 17.88 2.85
N GLU A 38 13.30 17.70 2.84
CA GLU A 38 13.98 16.84 1.87
C GLU A 38 13.51 15.39 1.98
N PHE A 39 13.37 14.90 3.21
CA PHE A 39 12.87 13.56 3.46
C PHE A 39 11.38 13.39 3.12
N ILE A 40 10.55 14.39 3.42
CA ILE A 40 9.11 14.34 3.09
C ILE A 40 8.91 14.27 1.57
N LYS A 41 9.67 15.03 0.80
CA LYS A 41 9.66 14.92 -0.68
C LYS A 41 10.00 13.49 -1.14
N TYR A 42 11.06 12.91 -0.58
CA TYR A 42 11.41 11.51 -0.86
C TYR A 42 10.30 10.55 -0.46
N HIS A 43 9.71 10.76 0.73
CA HIS A 43 8.63 9.92 1.24
C HIS A 43 7.40 9.95 0.33
N THR A 44 6.97 11.10 -0.15
CA THR A 44 5.80 11.26 -1.02
C THR A 44 6.01 10.53 -2.34
N VAL A 45 7.12 10.79 -3.03
CA VAL A 45 7.46 10.10 -4.29
C VAL A 45 7.57 8.58 -4.11
N ASN A 46 8.03 8.12 -2.96
CA ASN A 46 8.18 6.72 -2.62
C ASN A 46 7.09 6.23 -1.66
N SER A 47 5.86 6.75 -1.77
CA SER A 47 4.72 6.23 -1.01
C SER A 47 4.59 4.71 -1.23
N GLY A 48 4.03 3.98 -0.29
CA GLY A 48 3.91 2.52 -0.41
C GLY A 48 5.19 1.69 -0.15
N ILE A 49 6.40 2.30 -0.15
CA ILE A 49 7.65 1.60 0.23
C ILE A 49 7.72 1.43 1.75
N SER A 50 8.32 0.30 2.16
CA SER A 50 8.51 -0.04 3.58
C SER A 50 9.25 1.04 4.37
N ARG A 51 8.80 1.31 5.61
CA ARG A 51 9.46 2.21 6.55
C ARG A 51 10.90 1.79 6.89
N TYR A 52 11.21 0.51 6.78
CA TYR A 52 12.59 0.01 6.99
C TYR A 52 13.56 0.62 5.98
N VAL A 53 13.15 0.72 4.73
CA VAL A 53 13.92 1.32 3.64
C VAL A 53 13.98 2.83 3.80
N LYS A 54 12.84 3.49 4.10
CA LYS A 54 12.75 4.95 4.22
C LYS A 54 13.60 5.50 5.36
N ILE A 55 13.58 4.89 6.54
CA ILE A 55 14.39 5.29 7.69
C ILE A 55 15.88 5.10 7.39
N GLN A 56 16.25 4.01 6.72
CA GLN A 56 17.62 3.79 6.30
C GLN A 56 18.06 4.85 5.30
N TYR A 57 17.24 5.15 4.29
CA TYR A 57 17.52 6.20 3.30
C TYR A 57 17.74 7.56 3.96
N PHE A 58 16.89 7.95 4.92
CA PHE A 58 17.05 9.20 5.65
C PHE A 58 18.45 9.34 6.26
N TYR A 59 18.86 8.31 7.00
CA TYR A 59 20.16 8.32 7.66
C TYR A 59 21.34 8.25 6.65
N GLU A 60 21.29 7.31 5.72
CA GLU A 60 22.44 7.02 4.85
C GLU A 60 22.56 7.98 3.67
N LYS A 61 21.44 8.47 3.12
CA LYS A 61 21.44 9.31 1.91
C LYS A 61 21.26 10.80 2.22
N ILE A 62 20.40 11.14 3.19
CA ILE A 62 20.13 12.55 3.52
C ILE A 62 21.09 13.06 4.58
N LEU A 63 21.36 12.27 5.62
CA LEU A 63 22.30 12.68 6.69
C LEU A 63 23.75 12.27 6.43
N GLY A 64 24.03 11.30 5.55
CA GLY A 64 25.36 10.74 5.34
C GLY A 64 25.89 9.90 6.52
N ILE A 65 25.02 9.41 7.38
CA ILE A 65 25.37 8.70 8.61
C ILE A 65 24.90 7.25 8.51
N LYS A 66 25.77 6.29 8.78
CA LYS A 66 25.39 4.89 8.85
C LYS A 66 24.51 4.63 10.07
N ILE A 67 23.27 4.19 9.85
CA ILE A 67 22.33 3.87 10.92
C ILE A 67 22.67 2.51 11.57
N THR A 68 22.69 2.46 12.90
CA THR A 68 22.83 1.19 13.64
C THR A 68 21.52 0.42 13.67
N GLY A 69 21.58 -0.93 13.74
CA GLY A 69 20.38 -1.76 13.86
C GLY A 69 19.51 -1.40 15.07
N LYS A 70 20.14 -1.03 16.20
CA LYS A 70 19.42 -0.59 17.41
C LYS A 70 18.64 0.71 17.17
N LYS A 71 19.29 1.75 16.62
CA LYS A 71 18.63 3.04 16.32
C LYS A 71 17.51 2.86 15.29
N LYS A 72 17.75 2.05 14.24
CA LYS A 72 16.73 1.75 13.22
C LYS A 72 15.49 1.10 13.85
N LYS A 73 15.67 0.10 14.71
CA LYS A 73 14.55 -0.57 15.42
C LYS A 73 13.79 0.38 16.35
N GLU A 74 14.51 1.24 17.07
CA GLU A 74 13.91 2.27 17.94
C GLU A 74 13.01 3.22 17.13
N LEU A 75 13.50 3.75 16.01
CA LEU A 75 12.74 4.67 15.15
C LEU A 75 11.52 3.99 14.52
N ILE A 76 11.65 2.73 14.09
CA ILE A 76 10.53 1.94 13.57
C ILE A 76 9.44 1.80 14.63
N ASN A 77 9.81 1.46 15.86
CA ASN A 77 8.85 1.32 16.96
C ASN A 77 8.19 2.66 17.30
N LYS A 78 8.97 3.75 17.37
CA LYS A 78 8.43 5.10 17.60
C LYS A 78 7.45 5.51 16.51
N PHE A 79 7.79 5.25 15.25
CA PHE A 79 6.89 5.49 14.13
C PHE A 79 5.59 4.69 14.26
N SER A 80 5.68 3.38 14.54
CA SER A 80 4.51 2.51 14.75
C SER A 80 3.60 3.06 15.84
N GLN A 81 4.15 3.49 16.99
CA GLN A 81 3.38 4.09 18.08
C GLN A 81 2.64 5.36 17.64
N ILE A 82 3.29 6.21 16.82
CA ILE A 82 2.68 7.46 16.35
C ILE A 82 1.48 7.18 15.42
N VAL A 83 1.59 6.17 14.54
CA VAL A 83 0.59 5.95 13.49
C VAL A 83 -0.53 5.01 13.89
N PHE A 84 -0.28 4.03 14.76
CA PHE A 84 -1.18 2.91 14.99
C PHE A 84 -2.60 3.32 15.37
N GLU A 85 -2.75 4.11 16.44
CA GLU A 85 -4.08 4.56 16.90
C GLU A 85 -4.77 5.48 15.88
N LYS A 86 -4.01 6.28 15.14
CA LYS A 86 -4.55 7.14 14.09
C LYS A 86 -5.09 6.32 12.92
N ILE A 87 -4.35 5.30 12.48
CA ILE A 87 -4.77 4.40 11.40
C ILE A 87 -6.01 3.59 11.82
N LEU A 88 -6.09 3.16 13.08
CA LEU A 88 -7.29 2.49 13.60
C LEU A 88 -8.55 3.35 13.49
N ARG A 89 -8.42 4.68 13.51
CA ARG A 89 -9.53 5.65 13.42
C ARG A 89 -9.70 6.27 12.03
N ALA A 90 -8.79 5.98 11.11
CA ALA A 90 -8.85 6.52 9.75
C ALA A 90 -10.14 6.09 9.03
N SER A 91 -10.70 6.98 8.25
CA SER A 91 -11.86 6.70 7.42
C SER A 91 -11.52 5.68 6.34
N PHE A 92 -12.50 4.92 5.92
CA PHE A 92 -12.38 4.15 4.69
C PHE A 92 -12.32 5.09 3.48
N VAL A 93 -11.61 4.68 2.45
CA VAL A 93 -11.82 5.24 1.12
C VAL A 93 -13.28 5.07 0.74
N LYS A 94 -13.86 6.11 0.15
CA LYS A 94 -15.29 6.16 -0.14
C LYS A 94 -15.73 4.99 -1.02
N GLY A 95 -16.78 4.29 -0.61
CA GLY A 95 -17.32 3.10 -1.29
C GLY A 95 -16.54 1.80 -1.03
N MET A 96 -15.41 1.84 -0.28
CA MET A 96 -14.61 0.64 -0.01
C MET A 96 -15.36 -0.42 0.82
N PRO A 97 -16.08 -0.09 1.91
CA PRO A 97 -16.82 -1.09 2.66
C PRO A 97 -17.84 -1.85 1.79
N GLU A 98 -18.59 -1.14 0.97
CA GLU A 98 -19.59 -1.71 0.07
C GLU A 98 -18.90 -2.56 -1.01
N PHE A 99 -17.79 -2.10 -1.54
CA PHE A 99 -17.00 -2.84 -2.53
C PHE A 99 -16.44 -4.15 -1.97
N LEU A 100 -15.92 -4.14 -0.74
CA LEU A 100 -15.48 -5.36 -0.06
C LEU A 100 -16.64 -6.33 0.14
N GLU A 101 -17.79 -5.85 0.66
CA GLU A 101 -18.98 -6.67 0.91
C GLU A 101 -19.54 -7.31 -0.37
N GLU A 102 -19.51 -6.58 -1.48
CA GLU A 102 -19.97 -7.11 -2.78
C GLU A 102 -19.03 -8.16 -3.39
N ASN A 103 -17.74 -8.14 -3.05
CA ASN A 103 -16.74 -8.90 -3.80
C ASN A 103 -16.08 -10.05 -3.02
N TYR A 104 -16.05 -10.03 -1.66
CA TYR A 104 -15.32 -11.04 -0.88
C TYR A 104 -15.82 -12.48 -1.06
N LYS A 105 -17.12 -12.66 -1.43
CA LYS A 105 -17.67 -13.98 -1.75
C LYS A 105 -17.44 -14.41 -3.20
N LYS A 106 -17.10 -13.45 -4.08
CA LYS A 106 -16.92 -13.69 -5.51
C LYS A 106 -15.44 -13.95 -5.86
N PHE A 107 -14.53 -13.31 -5.12
CA PHE A 107 -13.11 -13.35 -5.35
C PHE A 107 -12.35 -13.53 -4.03
N PRO A 108 -11.25 -14.28 -3.99
CA PRO A 108 -10.30 -14.18 -2.90
C PRO A 108 -9.68 -12.78 -2.92
N LEU A 109 -9.74 -12.09 -1.78
CA LEU A 109 -9.18 -10.75 -1.60
C LEU A 109 -7.89 -10.84 -0.78
N PHE A 110 -6.89 -10.04 -1.14
CA PHE A 110 -5.59 -9.98 -0.48
C PHE A 110 -5.23 -8.53 -0.17
N VAL A 111 -4.54 -8.33 0.95
CA VAL A 111 -3.85 -7.07 1.24
C VAL A 111 -2.35 -7.27 1.04
N VAL A 112 -1.71 -6.38 0.27
CA VAL A 112 -0.26 -6.35 0.03
C VAL A 112 0.25 -4.95 0.28
N THR A 113 0.98 -4.73 1.38
CA THR A 113 1.32 -3.38 1.84
C THR A 113 2.77 -3.24 2.30
N GLY A 114 3.30 -1.99 2.24
CA GLY A 114 4.58 -1.64 2.86
C GLY A 114 4.56 -1.54 4.39
N THR A 115 3.39 -1.60 5.03
CA THR A 115 3.27 -1.70 6.50
C THR A 115 3.84 -3.03 6.98
N PRO A 116 4.56 -3.09 8.14
CA PRO A 116 5.06 -4.36 8.68
C PRO A 116 3.97 -5.41 8.87
N ASP A 117 4.30 -6.66 8.58
CA ASP A 117 3.34 -7.77 8.56
C ASP A 117 2.55 -7.92 9.87
N GLU A 118 3.24 -7.93 11.01
CA GLU A 118 2.57 -8.01 12.32
C GLU A 118 1.65 -6.82 12.59
N GLU A 119 2.05 -5.62 12.17
CA GLU A 119 1.28 -4.39 12.38
C GLU A 119 0.01 -4.38 11.52
N ILE A 120 0.13 -4.70 10.23
CA ILE A 120 -1.05 -4.72 9.35
C ILE A 120 -2.04 -5.79 9.78
N ASN A 121 -1.59 -6.98 10.15
CA ASN A 121 -2.47 -8.04 10.65
C ASN A 121 -3.19 -7.63 11.95
N SER A 122 -2.51 -6.90 12.84
CA SER A 122 -3.13 -6.34 14.05
C SER A 122 -4.18 -5.28 13.71
N ILE A 123 -3.90 -4.37 12.76
CA ILE A 123 -4.84 -3.35 12.30
C ILE A 123 -6.08 -4.00 11.67
N ILE A 124 -5.90 -4.93 10.74
CA ILE A 124 -6.99 -5.65 10.07
C ILE A 124 -7.90 -6.33 11.09
N LYS A 125 -7.31 -7.01 12.10
CA LYS A 125 -8.08 -7.68 13.16
C LYS A 125 -8.86 -6.68 14.03
N LYS A 126 -8.21 -5.60 14.49
CA LYS A 126 -8.86 -4.59 15.34
C LYS A 126 -9.96 -3.83 14.61
N ARG A 127 -9.80 -3.62 13.31
CA ARG A 127 -10.83 -3.02 12.46
C ARG A 127 -11.93 -4.00 12.01
N LYS A 128 -11.84 -5.27 12.43
CA LYS A 128 -12.79 -6.34 12.07
C LYS A 128 -12.90 -6.56 10.56
N LEU A 129 -11.77 -6.46 9.84
CA LEU A 129 -11.69 -6.65 8.40
C LEU A 129 -11.18 -8.03 7.99
N ASN A 130 -10.71 -8.83 8.95
CA ASN A 130 -10.05 -10.11 8.72
C ASN A 130 -10.93 -11.15 7.98
N PHE A 131 -12.26 -11.02 8.03
CA PHE A 131 -13.15 -11.94 7.33
C PHE A 131 -13.29 -11.65 5.83
N TYR A 132 -12.90 -10.43 5.37
CA TYR A 132 -12.90 -10.10 3.95
C TYR A 132 -11.69 -10.67 3.23
N PHE A 133 -10.53 -10.72 3.90
CA PHE A 133 -9.25 -11.02 3.25
C PHE A 133 -8.82 -12.45 3.48
N LYS A 134 -8.43 -13.13 2.40
CA LYS A 134 -7.84 -14.46 2.45
C LYS A 134 -6.47 -14.44 3.10
N GLU A 135 -5.66 -13.42 2.77
CA GLU A 135 -4.35 -13.17 3.36
C GLU A 135 -4.09 -11.66 3.44
N THR A 136 -3.37 -11.28 4.48
CA THR A 136 -2.85 -9.92 4.68
C THR A 136 -1.35 -10.01 4.85
N LEU A 137 -0.61 -9.42 3.91
CA LEU A 137 0.83 -9.59 3.76
C LEU A 137 1.52 -8.22 3.72
N GLY A 138 2.56 -8.07 4.54
CA GLY A 138 3.27 -6.81 4.72
C GLY A 138 4.78 -6.92 4.55
N SER A 139 5.48 -5.79 4.79
CA SER A 139 6.93 -5.77 4.80
C SER A 139 7.50 -6.64 5.95
N PRO A 140 8.76 -7.16 5.81
CA PRO A 140 9.85 -6.64 4.99
C PRO A 140 9.88 -7.10 3.53
N LYS A 141 9.07 -8.07 3.12
CA LYS A 141 9.02 -8.47 1.70
C LYS A 141 8.54 -7.32 0.82
N GLU A 142 9.09 -7.20 -0.38
CA GLU A 142 8.62 -6.24 -1.36
C GLU A 142 7.26 -6.65 -1.93
N LYS A 143 6.44 -5.67 -2.33
CA LYS A 143 5.09 -5.94 -2.87
C LYS A 143 5.14 -6.89 -4.06
N LYS A 144 6.09 -6.71 -4.99
CA LYS A 144 6.25 -7.59 -6.15
C LYS A 144 6.51 -9.05 -5.75
N ASP A 145 7.38 -9.27 -4.76
CA ASP A 145 7.72 -10.63 -4.31
C ASP A 145 6.51 -11.31 -3.66
N ILE A 146 5.71 -10.54 -2.92
CA ILE A 146 4.46 -11.02 -2.34
C ILE A 146 3.46 -11.38 -3.44
N ILE A 147 3.31 -10.52 -4.46
CA ILE A 147 2.39 -10.78 -5.59
C ILE A 147 2.85 -11.99 -6.38
N PHE A 148 4.16 -12.13 -6.69
CA PHE A 148 4.70 -13.33 -7.34
C PHE A 148 4.43 -14.60 -6.54
N ASP A 149 4.60 -14.56 -5.21
CA ASP A 149 4.30 -15.70 -4.34
C ASP A 149 2.81 -16.08 -4.40
N ILE A 150 1.90 -15.11 -4.34
CA ILE A 150 0.46 -15.34 -4.52
C ILE A 150 0.17 -15.98 -5.88
N LEU A 151 0.66 -15.39 -6.98
CA LEU A 151 0.45 -15.91 -8.32
C LEU A 151 0.94 -17.35 -8.47
N SER A 152 2.11 -17.64 -7.92
CA SER A 152 2.72 -18.99 -7.95
C SER A 152 1.92 -20.01 -7.14
N ARG A 153 1.57 -19.71 -5.90
CA ARG A 153 0.83 -20.62 -4.99
C ARG A 153 -0.54 -20.98 -5.55
N TYR A 154 -1.22 -20.01 -6.16
CA TYR A 154 -2.56 -20.22 -6.71
C TYR A 154 -2.57 -20.60 -8.20
N LYS A 155 -1.40 -20.63 -8.86
CA LYS A 155 -1.23 -20.93 -10.28
C LYS A 155 -2.10 -20.04 -11.18
N TRP A 156 -2.16 -18.75 -10.85
CA TRP A 156 -2.90 -17.76 -11.61
C TRP A 156 -2.01 -17.07 -12.64
N ASN A 157 -2.60 -16.77 -13.81
CA ASN A 157 -1.96 -15.86 -14.74
C ASN A 157 -2.03 -14.43 -14.16
N PRO A 158 -0.96 -13.64 -14.24
CA PRO A 158 -0.96 -12.26 -13.75
C PRO A 158 -2.15 -11.42 -14.27
N ARG A 159 -2.54 -11.62 -15.54
CA ARG A 159 -3.69 -10.94 -16.15
C ARG A 159 -5.06 -11.39 -15.62
N GLU A 160 -5.11 -12.34 -14.72
CA GLU A 160 -6.32 -12.76 -14.01
C GLU A 160 -6.42 -12.14 -12.61
N VAL A 161 -5.44 -11.31 -12.22
CA VAL A 161 -5.37 -10.67 -10.90
C VAL A 161 -5.37 -9.16 -11.06
N VAL A 162 -6.23 -8.49 -10.31
CA VAL A 162 -6.29 -7.02 -10.25
C VAL A 162 -5.58 -6.55 -8.99
N PHE A 163 -4.66 -5.59 -9.14
CA PHE A 163 -3.99 -4.94 -8.02
C PHE A 163 -4.39 -3.46 -7.96
N PHE A 164 -5.00 -3.07 -6.84
CA PHE A 164 -5.38 -1.69 -6.53
C PHE A 164 -4.28 -1.04 -5.70
N GLY A 165 -3.76 0.09 -6.19
CA GLY A 165 -2.73 0.86 -5.51
C GLY A 165 -2.92 2.35 -5.73
N ASP A 166 -2.17 3.19 -5.03
CA ASP A 166 -2.23 4.64 -5.15
C ASP A 166 -0.83 5.28 -5.35
N ALA A 167 0.23 4.46 -5.39
CA ALA A 167 1.60 4.91 -5.41
C ALA A 167 2.40 4.34 -6.59
N GLU A 168 3.48 5.03 -6.97
CA GLU A 168 4.44 4.60 -7.99
C GLU A 168 5.03 3.21 -7.67
N SER A 169 5.22 2.89 -6.38
CA SER A 169 5.69 1.58 -5.95
C SER A 169 4.69 0.45 -6.25
N ASP A 170 3.39 0.77 -6.28
CA ASP A 170 2.33 -0.18 -6.65
C ASP A 170 2.31 -0.42 -8.15
N LEU A 171 2.41 0.66 -8.93
CA LEU A 171 2.51 0.57 -10.38
C LEU A 171 3.71 -0.31 -10.77
N ARG A 172 4.90 -0.04 -10.22
CA ARG A 172 6.10 -0.86 -10.49
C ARG A 172 5.90 -2.32 -10.11
N ALA A 173 5.31 -2.59 -8.94
CA ALA A 173 5.02 -3.97 -8.53
C ALA A 173 4.04 -4.67 -9.49
N ALA A 174 3.04 -3.95 -9.99
CA ALA A 174 2.10 -4.47 -10.99
C ALA A 174 2.77 -4.72 -12.34
N GLU A 175 3.60 -3.79 -12.82
CA GLU A 175 4.34 -3.93 -14.08
C GLU A 175 5.31 -5.10 -14.04
N GLU A 176 6.11 -5.22 -12.98
CA GLU A 176 7.07 -6.32 -12.83
C GLU A 176 6.39 -7.68 -12.72
N THR A 177 5.22 -7.76 -12.11
CA THR A 177 4.47 -9.02 -11.96
C THR A 177 3.54 -9.32 -13.14
N GLY A 178 3.19 -8.31 -13.95
CA GLY A 178 2.21 -8.41 -15.02
C GLY A 178 0.75 -8.41 -14.54
N ALA A 179 0.47 -8.11 -13.26
CA ALA A 179 -0.87 -7.96 -12.74
C ALA A 179 -1.58 -6.74 -13.35
N ILE A 180 -2.92 -6.79 -13.41
CA ILE A 180 -3.71 -5.68 -13.91
C ILE A 180 -3.72 -4.59 -12.84
N PHE A 181 -3.14 -3.43 -13.14
CA PHE A 181 -3.10 -2.31 -12.20
C PHE A 181 -4.31 -1.40 -12.35
N VAL A 182 -4.92 -1.06 -11.21
CA VAL A 182 -5.95 -0.04 -11.09
C VAL A 182 -5.46 0.99 -10.09
N VAL A 183 -5.16 2.18 -10.56
CA VAL A 183 -4.73 3.26 -9.67
C VAL A 183 -5.92 3.94 -9.01
N ARG A 184 -5.86 4.12 -7.69
CA ARG A 184 -6.71 5.05 -6.97
C ARG A 184 -6.04 6.43 -7.00
N ILE A 185 -6.65 7.37 -7.71
CA ILE A 185 -6.13 8.74 -7.81
C ILE A 185 -6.50 9.52 -6.56
N ASN A 186 -5.49 10.09 -5.92
CA ASN A 186 -5.58 11.05 -4.82
C ASN A 186 -4.60 12.21 -5.07
N ASP A 187 -4.45 13.12 -4.12
CA ASP A 187 -3.56 14.28 -4.30
C ASP A 187 -2.08 13.91 -4.48
N ASP A 188 -1.64 12.79 -3.90
CA ASP A 188 -0.26 12.30 -3.97
C ASP A 188 0.02 11.43 -5.21
N SER A 189 -1.01 10.96 -5.92
CA SER A 189 -0.89 10.05 -7.07
C SER A 189 -1.16 10.70 -8.44
N LYS A 190 -1.09 12.02 -8.53
CA LYS A 190 -1.37 12.76 -9.79
C LYS A 190 -0.48 12.34 -10.95
N ASP A 191 0.76 11.96 -10.67
CA ASP A 191 1.71 11.48 -11.69
C ASP A 191 1.27 10.15 -12.32
N LEU A 192 0.33 9.43 -11.69
CA LEU A 192 -0.25 8.17 -12.18
C LEU A 192 -1.53 8.35 -13.01
N GLU A 193 -1.93 9.59 -13.33
CA GLU A 193 -3.16 9.87 -14.11
C GLU A 193 -3.15 9.25 -15.51
N ASN A 194 -2.00 8.88 -16.05
CA ASN A 194 -1.85 8.23 -17.33
C ASN A 194 -2.05 6.70 -17.28
N CYS A 195 -2.26 6.12 -16.10
CA CYS A 195 -2.55 4.70 -15.98
C CYS A 195 -3.85 4.33 -16.71
N LYS A 196 -3.85 3.15 -17.36
CA LYS A 196 -4.97 2.66 -18.18
C LYS A 196 -6.27 2.55 -17.40
N TYR A 197 -6.21 2.03 -16.17
CA TYR A 197 -7.36 1.89 -15.29
C TYR A 197 -7.16 2.76 -14.06
N LYS A 198 -8.12 3.64 -13.83
CA LYS A 198 -8.07 4.60 -12.72
C LYS A 198 -9.45 4.80 -12.10
N ILE A 199 -9.45 4.98 -10.81
CA ILE A 199 -10.64 5.29 -10.01
C ILE A 199 -10.30 6.43 -9.05
N LYS A 200 -11.28 7.24 -8.70
CA LYS A 200 -11.17 8.22 -7.63
C LYS A 200 -11.45 7.58 -6.28
N ASP A 201 -12.46 6.74 -6.24
CA ASP A 201 -12.92 6.00 -5.08
C ASP A 201 -13.65 4.72 -5.56
N PHE A 202 -14.19 3.95 -4.63
CA PHE A 202 -14.89 2.70 -4.96
C PHE A 202 -16.40 2.85 -5.12
N LEU A 203 -16.92 4.09 -5.02
CA LEU A 203 -18.37 4.33 -5.11
C LEU A 203 -18.90 3.98 -6.50
N GLY A 204 -19.74 2.96 -6.55
CA GLY A 204 -20.35 2.47 -7.79
C GLY A 204 -19.39 1.74 -8.75
N PHE A 205 -18.10 1.64 -8.43
CA PHE A 205 -17.13 0.90 -9.24
C PHE A 205 -17.39 -0.61 -9.21
N LYS A 206 -17.32 -1.25 -10.38
CA LYS A 206 -17.49 -2.71 -10.51
C LYS A 206 -16.35 -3.31 -11.34
N ILE A 207 -15.89 -4.49 -10.95
CA ILE A 207 -14.81 -5.21 -11.66
C ILE A 207 -15.11 -5.41 -13.16
N LYS A 208 -16.37 -5.59 -13.53
CA LYS A 208 -16.78 -5.71 -14.94
C LYS A 208 -16.54 -4.44 -15.78
N ASP A 209 -16.41 -3.26 -15.11
CA ASP A 209 -16.18 -1.99 -15.78
C ASP A 209 -14.71 -1.87 -16.25
N LEU A 210 -13.81 -2.70 -15.71
CA LEU A 210 -12.50 -2.92 -16.28
C LEU A 210 -12.70 -3.67 -17.61
N SER A 211 -12.65 -2.94 -18.73
CA SER A 211 -12.70 -3.52 -20.09
C SER A 211 -11.42 -4.35 -20.34
N ILE A 212 -11.27 -5.44 -19.60
CA ILE A 212 -10.21 -6.42 -19.78
C ILE A 212 -10.62 -7.25 -20.98
N ARG A 213 -10.24 -6.79 -22.18
CA ARG A 213 -10.42 -7.59 -23.39
C ARG A 213 -9.65 -8.90 -23.19
N GLY A 214 -10.38 -10.00 -23.03
CA GLY A 214 -9.85 -11.29 -23.39
C GLY A 214 -9.45 -11.19 -24.87
N ASP A 215 -8.20 -11.46 -25.19
CA ASP A 215 -7.78 -11.68 -26.55
C ASP A 215 -8.74 -12.73 -27.13
N LYS A 216 -9.61 -12.30 -28.06
CA LYS A 216 -10.27 -13.23 -28.95
C LYS A 216 -9.15 -13.74 -29.85
N THR A 217 -8.65 -14.93 -29.56
CA THR A 217 -7.97 -15.77 -30.51
C THR A 217 -8.93 -16.13 -31.61
#